data_fdd206aaf251d402dafb7a03570fc1eb
#
_entry.id   fdd206aaf251d402dafb7a03570fc1eb
#
_cell.length_a   1.000
_cell.length_b   1.000
_cell.length_c   1.000
_cell.angle_alpha   90.00
_cell.angle_beta   90.00
_cell.angle_gamma   90.00
#
_symmetry.space_group_name_H-M   'P 1'
#
loop_
_entity.id
_entity.type
_entity.pdbx_description
1 polymer ?
#
loop_
_entity_poly.entity_id
_entity_poly.type
_entity_poly.pdbx_seq_one_letter_code
_entity_poly.pdbx_strand_id
1 'polypeptide(L)'
;TVQPFRKINLVLGAFDDGIAFRYEFPKQKGWDSYIMYDEGTTFNLQGNPNVTTLFLPNYQSSHEGKYTVTDYADMDNKRLMDMPALFSFPNHVYMAITEAAVRDYAGMYLWKENGTLLGKLSPKLGQERIKVEASLPHQSPWRVLMISDQIGSLIASNILTNLNEPCKIEDTSWIKPGKTTFTWWNGNVVPDTTFLGGNNFPTNKYYIDFVARNGLDYHSIYGNAEQAWYDEDGAGFGSPGPKADILKVVPSLNMQEICDYAKSQGVRIHLWTNWKPLYAKIDEAFAQFEKWGIAGMMIDFMDRDDQEMIRIQEEFLAKAAKH
;
A
#
# COMPACT_ATOMS: atom_id res chain seq x y z
N THR A 1 44.92 -5.39 -3.54
CA THR A 1 43.82 -5.12 -2.59
C THR A 1 42.98 -6.37 -2.48
N VAL A 2 43.09 -7.09 -1.38
CA VAL A 2 42.23 -8.23 -1.09
C VAL A 2 40.85 -7.64 -0.78
N GLN A 3 39.85 -7.89 -1.65
CA GLN A 3 38.49 -7.50 -1.35
C GLN A 3 38.02 -8.30 -0.12
N PRO A 4 37.31 -7.66 0.85
CA PRO A 4 36.77 -8.39 1.98
C PRO A 4 35.75 -9.39 1.47
N PHE A 5 35.94 -10.69 1.75
CA PHE A 5 34.94 -11.71 1.48
C PHE A 5 33.76 -11.49 2.41
N ARG A 6 32.64 -11.05 1.84
CA ARG A 6 31.36 -10.88 2.54
C ARG A 6 30.47 -12.08 2.25
N LYS A 7 29.90 -12.67 3.28
CA LYS A 7 28.90 -13.74 3.14
C LYS A 7 27.51 -13.14 3.04
N ILE A 8 26.77 -13.57 2.05
CA ILE A 8 25.35 -13.32 1.88
C ILE A 8 24.70 -14.70 1.80
N ASN A 9 23.65 -14.92 2.57
CA ASN A 9 22.87 -16.15 2.49
C ASN A 9 21.76 -15.99 1.45
N LEU A 10 21.55 -16.99 0.62
CA LEU A 10 20.36 -17.15 -0.19
C LEU A 10 19.48 -18.19 0.52
N VAL A 11 18.31 -17.74 0.97
CA VAL A 11 17.30 -18.60 1.62
C VAL A 11 16.24 -18.93 0.60
N LEU A 12 15.89 -20.20 0.48
CA LEU A 12 14.91 -20.74 -0.47
C LEU A 12 13.77 -21.38 0.30
N GLY A 13 12.54 -21.12 -0.13
CA GLY A 13 11.32 -21.79 0.30
C GLY A 13 10.63 -22.47 -0.89
N ALA A 14 10.20 -23.70 -0.71
CA ALA A 14 9.40 -24.44 -1.69
C ALA A 14 8.06 -24.78 -1.09
N PHE A 15 6.98 -24.54 -1.82
CA PHE A 15 5.59 -24.71 -1.45
C PHE A 15 4.89 -25.48 -2.55
N ASP A 16 3.74 -26.06 -2.26
CA ASP A 16 2.95 -26.81 -3.26
C ASP A 16 2.46 -25.91 -4.42
N ASP A 17 2.37 -24.60 -4.18
CA ASP A 17 1.85 -23.60 -5.10
C ASP A 17 2.89 -22.53 -5.50
N GLY A 18 4.18 -22.78 -5.23
CA GLY A 18 5.22 -21.85 -5.67
C GLY A 18 6.57 -22.01 -4.98
N ILE A 19 7.45 -21.10 -5.31
CA ILE A 19 8.78 -20.99 -4.69
C ILE A 19 9.01 -19.55 -4.25
N ALA A 20 9.84 -19.38 -3.22
CA ALA A 20 10.26 -18.07 -2.79
C ALA A 20 11.75 -18.09 -2.43
N PHE A 21 12.41 -16.93 -2.56
CA PHE A 21 13.76 -16.76 -2.07
C PHE A 21 13.99 -15.37 -1.55
N ARG A 22 14.96 -15.23 -0.65
CA ARG A 22 15.42 -13.93 -0.16
C ARG A 22 16.91 -13.93 0.12
N TYR A 23 17.47 -12.74 0.19
CA TYR A 23 18.86 -12.52 0.58
C TYR A 23 18.92 -12.15 2.07
N GLU A 24 19.86 -12.78 2.79
CA GLU A 24 20.15 -12.39 4.16
C GLU A 24 21.58 -11.90 4.26
N PHE A 25 21.76 -10.78 4.93
CA PHE A 25 23.01 -10.09 5.15
C PHE A 25 23.39 -10.21 6.63
N PRO A 26 24.09 -11.29 7.04
CA PRO A 26 24.43 -11.53 8.44
C PRO A 26 25.48 -10.53 8.93
N LYS A 27 25.45 -10.25 10.23
CA LYS A 27 26.51 -9.46 10.87
C LYS A 27 27.85 -10.18 10.76
N GLN A 28 28.88 -9.47 10.34
CA GLN A 28 30.22 -10.01 10.14
C GLN A 28 31.28 -9.02 10.64
N LYS A 29 32.46 -9.53 11.03
CA LYS A 29 33.57 -8.68 11.47
C LYS A 29 33.97 -7.70 10.35
N GLY A 30 33.95 -6.41 10.66
CA GLY A 30 34.33 -5.35 9.71
C GLY A 30 33.27 -5.05 8.64
N TRP A 31 32.03 -5.47 8.88
CA TRP A 31 30.89 -5.13 8.02
C TRP A 31 29.64 -4.90 8.87
N ASP A 32 29.35 -3.64 9.19
CA ASP A 32 28.27 -3.25 10.08
C ASP A 32 27.06 -2.67 9.34
N SER A 33 27.25 -2.20 8.10
CA SER A 33 26.19 -1.62 7.27
C SER A 33 26.52 -1.74 5.78
N TYR A 34 25.52 -1.50 4.93
CA TYR A 34 25.73 -1.46 3.48
C TYR A 34 24.80 -0.42 2.82
N ILE A 35 25.22 -0.02 1.61
CA ILE A 35 24.41 0.72 0.67
C ILE A 35 24.23 -0.17 -0.56
N MET A 36 22.98 -0.38 -0.98
CA MET A 36 22.65 -1.13 -2.18
C MET A 36 22.22 -0.17 -3.28
N TYR A 37 22.81 -0.35 -4.44
CA TYR A 37 22.51 0.45 -5.63
C TYR A 37 21.52 -0.22 -6.56
N ASP A 38 21.41 -1.54 -6.51
CA ASP A 38 20.36 -2.35 -7.13
C ASP A 38 20.48 -3.80 -6.65
N GLU A 39 19.43 -4.60 -6.90
CA GLU A 39 19.44 -6.04 -6.68
C GLU A 39 19.63 -6.76 -8.01
N GLY A 40 20.60 -7.65 -8.08
CA GLY A 40 20.91 -8.37 -9.31
C GLY A 40 20.00 -9.56 -9.62
N THR A 41 18.78 -9.58 -9.06
CA THR A 41 17.81 -10.65 -9.27
C THR A 41 17.34 -10.70 -10.71
N THR A 42 17.36 -11.89 -11.30
CA THR A 42 16.88 -12.16 -12.66
C THR A 42 15.93 -13.35 -12.69
N PHE A 43 14.97 -13.29 -13.59
CA PHE A 43 14.02 -14.37 -13.86
C PHE A 43 14.14 -14.77 -15.34
N ASN A 44 14.68 -15.96 -15.60
CA ASN A 44 14.89 -16.45 -16.95
C ASN A 44 13.70 -17.32 -17.36
N LEU A 45 12.72 -16.71 -18.00
CA LEU A 45 11.52 -17.40 -18.46
C LEU A 45 11.82 -18.26 -19.68
N GLN A 46 11.30 -19.48 -19.69
CA GLN A 46 11.36 -20.35 -20.86
C GLN A 46 10.11 -20.19 -21.71
N GLY A 47 10.29 -20.18 -23.03
CA GLY A 47 9.19 -19.98 -23.98
C GLY A 47 8.77 -18.51 -24.09
N ASN A 48 7.56 -18.29 -24.62
CA ASN A 48 6.99 -16.97 -24.83
C ASN A 48 5.61 -16.89 -24.14
N PRO A 49 5.56 -16.69 -22.83
CA PRO A 49 4.29 -16.54 -22.12
C PRO A 49 3.58 -15.24 -22.51
N ASN A 50 2.26 -15.24 -22.39
CA ASN A 50 1.48 -14.03 -22.40
C ASN A 50 1.59 -13.33 -21.04
N VAL A 51 1.87 -12.04 -21.02
CA VAL A 51 2.13 -11.24 -19.81
C VAL A 51 0.97 -10.30 -19.58
N THR A 52 0.37 -10.37 -18.38
CA THR A 52 -0.63 -9.42 -17.91
C THR A 52 -0.03 -8.61 -16.78
N THR A 53 0.14 -7.31 -16.98
CA THR A 53 0.73 -6.40 -16.00
C THR A 53 0.26 -4.96 -16.22
N LEU A 54 0.42 -4.13 -15.19
CA LEU A 54 0.35 -2.68 -15.30
C LEU A 54 1.75 -2.13 -15.61
N PHE A 55 1.88 -1.38 -16.69
CA PHE A 55 3.10 -0.66 -16.98
C PHE A 55 3.05 0.73 -16.37
N LEU A 56 4.10 1.08 -15.64
CA LEU A 56 4.22 2.34 -14.92
C LEU A 56 5.17 3.31 -15.65
N PRO A 57 4.92 4.62 -15.57
CA PRO A 57 5.80 5.63 -16.19
C PRO A 57 7.10 5.82 -15.41
N ASN A 58 7.08 5.59 -14.11
CA ASN A 58 8.22 5.74 -13.19
C ASN A 58 7.89 5.10 -11.84
N TYR A 59 8.79 5.23 -10.85
CA TYR A 59 8.66 4.69 -9.48
C TYR A 59 7.79 5.56 -8.54
N GLN A 60 7.22 6.66 -9.03
CA GLN A 60 6.30 7.51 -8.27
C GLN A 60 4.95 7.52 -8.99
N SER A 61 4.09 6.63 -8.60
CA SER A 61 2.81 6.38 -9.26
C SER A 61 1.76 5.94 -8.24
N SER A 62 0.51 6.27 -8.50
CA SER A 62 -0.64 5.79 -7.74
C SER A 62 -0.96 4.30 -7.98
N HIS A 63 -0.24 3.63 -8.89
CA HIS A 63 -0.53 2.25 -9.33
C HIS A 63 -1.94 2.07 -9.91
N GLU A 64 -2.57 3.16 -10.35
CA GLU A 64 -3.85 3.18 -11.00
C GLU A 64 -3.67 3.22 -12.51
N GLY A 65 -4.28 2.29 -13.22
CA GLY A 65 -4.18 2.23 -14.65
C GLY A 65 -4.81 0.98 -15.24
N LYS A 66 -4.76 0.90 -16.57
CA LYS A 66 -5.28 -0.27 -17.29
C LYS A 66 -4.18 -1.31 -17.47
N TYR A 67 -4.46 -2.53 -17.04
CA TYR A 67 -3.58 -3.66 -17.30
C TYR A 67 -3.44 -3.89 -18.81
N THR A 68 -2.23 -4.22 -19.22
CA THR A 68 -1.88 -4.59 -20.59
C THR A 68 -1.65 -6.07 -20.66
N VAL A 69 -2.12 -6.69 -21.76
CA VAL A 69 -1.85 -8.08 -22.11
C VAL A 69 -0.98 -8.08 -23.36
N THR A 70 0.19 -8.70 -23.31
CA THR A 70 1.15 -8.74 -24.43
C THR A 70 1.99 -10.02 -24.37
N ASP A 71 2.52 -10.46 -25.49
CA ASP A 71 3.49 -11.55 -25.50
C ASP A 71 4.83 -11.10 -24.94
N TYR A 72 5.49 -11.97 -24.19
CA TYR A 72 6.78 -11.66 -23.56
C TYR A 72 7.84 -11.23 -24.59
N ALA A 73 7.84 -11.86 -25.77
CA ALA A 73 8.76 -11.50 -26.85
C ALA A 73 8.55 -10.05 -27.33
N ASP A 74 7.31 -9.60 -27.41
CA ASP A 74 6.91 -8.29 -27.96
C ASP A 74 7.01 -7.16 -26.94
N MET A 75 7.29 -7.46 -25.67
CA MET A 75 7.46 -6.44 -24.64
C MET A 75 8.66 -5.53 -24.91
N ASP A 76 8.45 -4.22 -24.76
CA ASP A 76 9.52 -3.23 -24.80
C ASP A 76 10.56 -3.47 -23.71
N ASN A 77 11.84 -3.24 -24.04
CA ASN A 77 12.90 -3.26 -23.05
C ASN A 77 12.79 -2.06 -22.10
N LYS A 78 13.14 -2.30 -20.83
CA LYS A 78 13.22 -1.28 -19.77
C LYS A 78 11.91 -0.54 -19.48
N ARG A 79 10.78 -1.12 -19.85
CA ARG A 79 9.47 -0.65 -19.46
C ARG A 79 9.15 -1.21 -18.07
N LEU A 80 8.88 -0.32 -17.12
CA LEU A 80 8.64 -0.66 -15.72
C LEU A 80 7.30 -1.38 -15.57
N MET A 81 7.33 -2.56 -14.97
CA MET A 81 6.17 -3.40 -14.70
C MET A 81 5.88 -3.41 -13.21
N ASP A 82 4.62 -3.19 -12.89
CA ASP A 82 4.11 -3.35 -11.53
C ASP A 82 3.97 -4.83 -11.14
N MET A 83 3.84 -5.09 -9.86
CA MET A 83 3.59 -6.43 -9.32
C MET A 83 2.25 -6.50 -8.57
N PRO A 84 1.60 -7.68 -8.56
CA PRO A 84 2.01 -8.93 -9.21
C PRO A 84 1.93 -8.89 -10.73
N ALA A 85 2.96 -9.41 -11.41
CA ALA A 85 2.94 -9.62 -12.86
C ALA A 85 2.58 -11.07 -13.15
N LEU A 86 1.55 -11.30 -14.00
CA LEU A 86 1.05 -12.61 -14.36
C LEU A 86 1.63 -13.05 -15.71
N PHE A 87 2.17 -14.26 -15.75
CA PHE A 87 2.71 -14.94 -16.94
C PHE A 87 1.87 -16.19 -17.22
N SER A 88 1.20 -16.21 -18.38
CA SER A 88 0.38 -17.33 -18.83
C SER A 88 1.13 -18.09 -19.94
N PHE A 89 1.57 -19.30 -19.64
CA PHE A 89 2.34 -20.14 -20.56
C PHE A 89 1.41 -20.97 -21.48
N PRO A 90 1.84 -21.31 -22.71
CA PRO A 90 1.01 -22.06 -23.67
C PRO A 90 0.57 -23.45 -23.17
N ASN A 91 1.28 -24.05 -22.21
CA ASN A 91 0.98 -25.35 -21.61
C ASN A 91 0.02 -25.27 -20.40
N HIS A 92 -0.76 -24.20 -20.29
CA HIS A 92 -1.69 -23.95 -19.16
C HIS A 92 -1.00 -23.88 -17.80
N VAL A 93 0.24 -23.43 -17.75
CA VAL A 93 0.88 -23.05 -16.50
C VAL A 93 0.76 -21.54 -16.34
N TYR A 94 0.33 -21.11 -15.16
CA TYR A 94 0.20 -19.72 -14.77
C TYR A 94 1.21 -19.43 -13.67
N MET A 95 1.95 -18.33 -13.81
CA MET A 95 2.93 -17.90 -12.83
C MET A 95 2.72 -16.42 -12.52
N ALA A 96 2.64 -16.09 -11.25
CA ALA A 96 2.67 -14.70 -10.80
C ALA A 96 4.00 -14.43 -10.07
N ILE A 97 4.69 -13.37 -10.48
CA ILE A 97 5.88 -12.89 -9.77
C ILE A 97 5.45 -11.72 -8.89
N THR A 98 5.80 -11.80 -7.61
CA THR A 98 5.50 -10.78 -6.61
C THR A 98 6.54 -10.82 -5.48
N GLU A 99 6.28 -10.11 -4.38
CA GLU A 99 7.12 -10.11 -3.19
C GLU A 99 6.29 -10.25 -1.91
N ALA A 100 6.94 -10.69 -0.83
CA ALA A 100 6.31 -10.80 0.48
C ALA A 100 7.27 -10.32 1.58
N ALA A 101 6.71 -9.94 2.73
CA ALA A 101 7.46 -9.43 3.88
C ALA A 101 8.36 -8.25 3.53
N VAL A 102 7.80 -7.26 2.82
CA VAL A 102 8.48 -6.02 2.49
C VAL A 102 8.63 -5.21 3.77
N ARG A 103 9.83 -5.25 4.35
CA ARG A 103 10.18 -4.63 5.63
C ARG A 103 11.50 -3.91 5.50
N ASP A 104 11.53 -2.63 5.85
CA ASP A 104 12.77 -1.83 5.84
C ASP A 104 13.60 -2.01 4.55
N TYR A 105 12.95 -2.13 3.42
CA TYR A 105 13.53 -2.38 2.11
C TYR A 105 12.73 -1.67 1.03
N ALA A 106 13.32 -1.41 -0.13
CA ALA A 106 12.61 -0.81 -1.26
C ALA A 106 11.74 -1.86 -1.97
N GLY A 107 10.55 -1.46 -2.42
CA GLY A 107 9.67 -2.28 -3.26
C GLY A 107 10.34 -2.68 -4.57
N MET A 108 10.02 -3.88 -5.07
CA MET A 108 10.55 -4.39 -6.33
C MET A 108 9.56 -4.16 -7.47
N TYR A 109 10.10 -3.86 -8.62
CA TYR A 109 9.45 -3.83 -9.93
C TYR A 109 10.12 -4.81 -10.86
N LEU A 110 9.56 -5.02 -12.02
CA LEU A 110 10.17 -5.85 -13.04
C LEU A 110 10.37 -5.04 -14.32
N TRP A 111 11.41 -5.36 -15.08
CA TRP A 111 11.50 -4.97 -16.49
C TRP A 111 12.24 -6.02 -17.32
N LYS A 112 11.97 -6.05 -18.61
CA LYS A 112 12.70 -6.90 -19.55
C LYS A 112 13.92 -6.17 -20.09
N GLU A 113 15.08 -6.83 -20.13
CA GLU A 113 16.28 -6.32 -20.80
C GLU A 113 17.00 -7.48 -21.48
N ASN A 114 17.20 -7.35 -22.80
CA ASN A 114 17.88 -8.38 -23.62
C ASN A 114 17.30 -9.79 -23.46
N GLY A 115 15.98 -9.91 -23.39
CA GLY A 115 15.28 -11.19 -23.23
C GLY A 115 15.24 -11.75 -21.80
N THR A 116 15.87 -11.10 -20.84
CA THR A 116 15.85 -11.47 -19.42
C THR A 116 14.93 -10.53 -18.64
N LEU A 117 14.15 -11.07 -17.71
CA LEU A 117 13.37 -10.30 -16.76
C LEU A 117 14.21 -10.00 -15.53
N LEU A 118 14.28 -8.75 -15.14
CA LEU A 118 15.10 -8.26 -14.00
C LEU A 118 14.19 -7.67 -12.93
N GLY A 119 14.52 -7.95 -11.67
CA GLY A 119 14.03 -7.18 -10.53
C GLY A 119 14.69 -5.81 -10.49
N LYS A 120 13.89 -4.79 -10.22
CA LYS A 120 14.34 -3.38 -10.09
C LYS A 120 13.76 -2.78 -8.82
N LEU A 121 14.60 -2.17 -8.03
CA LEU A 121 14.18 -1.59 -6.76
C LEU A 121 13.80 -0.12 -6.90
N SER A 122 12.77 0.29 -6.17
CA SER A 122 12.38 1.68 -6.05
C SER A 122 13.52 2.52 -5.49
N PRO A 123 13.85 3.65 -6.13
CA PRO A 123 14.98 4.47 -5.71
C PRO A 123 14.63 5.36 -4.52
N LYS A 124 15.61 5.63 -3.67
CA LYS A 124 15.51 6.62 -2.60
C LYS A 124 15.20 8.00 -3.18
N LEU A 125 14.19 8.66 -2.63
CA LEU A 125 13.77 9.98 -3.10
C LEU A 125 14.94 10.99 -3.05
N GLY A 126 15.20 11.67 -4.17
CA GLY A 126 16.29 12.65 -4.31
C GLY A 126 17.69 12.04 -4.38
N GLN A 127 17.83 10.71 -4.32
CA GLN A 127 19.10 9.98 -4.44
C GLN A 127 18.90 8.70 -5.27
N GLU A 128 18.46 8.82 -6.49
CA GLU A 128 17.98 7.73 -7.35
C GLU A 128 18.93 6.53 -7.50
N ARG A 129 20.22 6.75 -7.30
CA ARG A 129 21.21 5.69 -7.35
C ARG A 129 21.13 4.73 -6.15
N ILE A 130 20.65 5.21 -4.99
CA ILE A 130 20.54 4.42 -3.76
C ILE A 130 19.17 3.76 -3.73
N LYS A 131 19.13 2.47 -3.40
CA LYS A 131 17.89 1.70 -3.25
C LYS A 131 17.64 1.31 -1.79
N VAL A 132 18.67 0.82 -1.10
CA VAL A 132 18.58 0.40 0.30
C VAL A 132 19.82 0.84 1.07
N GLU A 133 19.58 1.35 2.29
CA GLU A 133 20.63 1.64 3.27
C GLU A 133 20.26 0.92 4.57
N ALA A 134 21.10 -0.02 5.01
CA ALA A 134 20.78 -0.83 6.18
C ALA A 134 21.99 -1.15 7.05
N SER A 135 21.72 -1.27 8.35
CA SER A 135 22.63 -1.86 9.31
C SER A 135 22.46 -3.37 9.36
N LEU A 136 23.55 -4.10 9.70
CA LEU A 136 23.53 -5.56 9.77
C LEU A 136 23.22 -6.06 11.19
N PRO A 137 22.50 -7.19 11.36
CA PRO A 137 21.98 -8.06 10.29
C PRO A 137 20.77 -7.45 9.59
N HIS A 138 20.58 -7.78 8.31
CA HIS A 138 19.45 -7.32 7.52
C HIS A 138 19.00 -8.40 6.52
N GLN A 139 17.80 -8.28 5.96
CA GLN A 139 17.28 -9.22 4.95
C GLN A 139 16.45 -8.51 3.90
N SER A 140 16.43 -9.03 2.69
CA SER A 140 15.51 -8.57 1.65
C SER A 140 14.09 -9.10 1.89
N PRO A 141 13.07 -8.52 1.27
CA PRO A 141 11.80 -9.19 1.08
C PRO A 141 11.97 -10.53 0.35
N TRP A 142 10.97 -11.38 0.48
CA TRP A 142 10.90 -12.59 -0.34
C TRP A 142 10.53 -12.24 -1.78
N ARG A 143 11.25 -12.80 -2.73
CA ARG A 143 10.90 -12.83 -4.15
C ARG A 143 10.08 -14.09 -4.36
N VAL A 144 8.82 -13.94 -4.78
CA VAL A 144 7.84 -15.02 -4.79
C VAL A 144 7.41 -15.30 -6.22
N LEU A 145 7.48 -16.58 -6.60
CA LEU A 145 6.92 -17.11 -7.84
C LEU A 145 5.79 -18.06 -7.48
N MET A 146 4.55 -17.59 -7.59
CA MET A 146 3.36 -18.41 -7.41
C MET A 146 3.10 -19.15 -8.72
N ILE A 147 2.89 -20.45 -8.69
CA ILE A 147 2.79 -21.31 -9.88
C ILE A 147 1.62 -22.26 -9.73
N SER A 148 0.76 -22.34 -10.76
CA SER A 148 -0.37 -23.26 -10.79
C SER A 148 -0.78 -23.59 -12.24
N ASP A 149 -1.44 -24.73 -12.43
CA ASP A 149 -2.17 -25.07 -13.65
C ASP A 149 -3.60 -24.48 -13.70
N GLN A 150 -4.03 -23.86 -12.59
CA GLN A 150 -5.32 -23.18 -12.45
C GLN A 150 -5.10 -21.71 -12.05
N ILE A 151 -5.47 -20.79 -12.92
CA ILE A 151 -5.26 -19.35 -12.67
C ILE A 151 -5.94 -18.88 -11.37
N GLY A 152 -7.11 -19.40 -11.03
CA GLY A 152 -7.85 -19.08 -9.81
C GLY A 152 -7.12 -19.48 -8.52
N SER A 153 -6.25 -20.49 -8.57
CA SER A 153 -5.48 -20.94 -7.40
C SER A 153 -4.45 -19.93 -6.95
N LEU A 154 -3.98 -19.05 -7.86
CA LEU A 154 -3.04 -17.97 -7.51
C LEU A 154 -3.67 -16.98 -6.51
N ILE A 155 -4.98 -16.70 -6.64
CA ILE A 155 -5.69 -15.81 -5.71
C ILE A 155 -5.96 -16.51 -4.37
N ALA A 156 -6.15 -17.83 -4.38
CA ALA A 156 -6.43 -18.61 -3.19
C ALA A 156 -5.17 -19.03 -2.40
N SER A 157 -3.98 -18.77 -2.95
CA SER A 157 -2.72 -19.13 -2.34
C SER A 157 -2.46 -18.38 -1.02
N ASN A 158 -1.92 -19.09 -0.04
CA ASN A 158 -1.48 -18.51 1.24
C ASN A 158 0.04 -18.27 1.31
N ILE A 159 0.77 -18.44 0.21
CA ILE A 159 2.23 -18.36 0.21
C ILE A 159 2.71 -16.98 0.72
N LEU A 160 2.05 -15.89 0.31
CA LEU A 160 2.42 -14.53 0.74
C LEU A 160 2.24 -14.33 2.24
N THR A 161 1.13 -14.80 2.80
CA THR A 161 0.87 -14.71 4.25
C THR A 161 1.79 -15.62 5.07
N ASN A 162 2.11 -16.81 4.56
CA ASN A 162 3.01 -17.76 5.21
C ASN A 162 4.47 -17.30 5.24
N LEU A 163 4.87 -16.43 4.33
CA LEU A 163 6.22 -15.85 4.27
C LEU A 163 6.39 -14.61 5.16
N ASN A 164 5.32 -14.10 5.73
CA ASN A 164 5.37 -13.00 6.67
C ASN A 164 5.57 -13.48 8.11
N GLU A 165 6.09 -12.57 8.95
CA GLU A 165 6.17 -12.80 10.39
C GLU A 165 4.77 -13.00 10.98
N PRO A 166 4.64 -13.77 12.07
CA PRO A 166 3.37 -13.89 12.79
C PRO A 166 2.82 -12.52 13.21
N CYS A 167 1.49 -12.42 13.29
CA CYS A 167 0.83 -11.21 13.77
C CYS A 167 1.35 -10.83 15.16
N LYS A 168 1.73 -9.56 15.33
CA LYS A 168 2.21 -9.00 16.60
C LYS A 168 1.11 -8.36 17.44
N ILE A 169 -0.11 -8.28 16.91
CA ILE A 169 -1.27 -7.77 17.63
C ILE A 169 -1.86 -8.94 18.43
N GLU A 170 -1.80 -8.84 19.76
CA GLU A 170 -2.25 -9.91 20.66
C GLU A 170 -3.76 -10.11 20.62
N ASP A 171 -4.52 -9.01 20.67
CA ASP A 171 -5.98 -9.03 20.52
C ASP A 171 -6.40 -8.40 19.19
N THR A 172 -6.87 -9.20 18.26
CA THR A 172 -7.39 -8.79 16.96
C THR A 172 -8.92 -8.68 16.92
N SER A 173 -9.59 -8.87 18.06
CA SER A 173 -11.07 -8.91 18.14
C SER A 173 -11.74 -7.59 17.77
N TRP A 174 -11.02 -6.47 17.90
CA TRP A 174 -11.48 -5.15 17.51
C TRP A 174 -11.48 -4.90 16.00
N ILE A 175 -10.71 -5.67 15.22
CA ILE A 175 -10.68 -5.55 13.76
C ILE A 175 -12.00 -6.11 13.21
N LYS A 176 -12.84 -5.25 12.68
CA LYS A 176 -14.16 -5.59 12.17
C LYS A 176 -14.23 -5.24 10.67
N PRO A 177 -14.01 -6.20 9.78
CA PRO A 177 -14.27 -6.00 8.35
C PRO A 177 -15.73 -5.60 8.12
N GLY A 178 -15.97 -4.78 7.11
CA GLY A 178 -17.33 -4.34 6.82
C GLY A 178 -17.41 -3.51 5.55
N LYS A 179 -18.64 -3.12 5.20
CA LYS A 179 -18.93 -2.29 4.05
C LYS A 179 -19.07 -0.84 4.48
N THR A 180 -18.50 0.08 3.68
CA THR A 180 -18.57 1.53 3.92
C THR A 180 -19.25 2.26 2.77
N THR A 181 -19.87 3.39 3.05
CA THR A 181 -20.16 4.40 2.04
C THR A 181 -18.90 5.21 1.75
N PHE A 182 -18.72 5.60 0.50
CA PHE A 182 -17.62 6.47 0.07
C PHE A 182 -18.18 7.52 -0.90
N THR A 183 -18.63 8.63 -0.35
CA THR A 183 -19.45 9.63 -1.03
C THR A 183 -18.67 10.49 -2.03
N TRP A 184 -17.35 10.41 -2.03
CA TRP A 184 -16.48 11.04 -3.02
C TRP A 184 -16.84 10.62 -4.46
N TRP A 185 -17.15 9.34 -4.66
CA TRP A 185 -17.47 8.81 -6.01
C TRP A 185 -18.75 9.40 -6.62
N ASN A 186 -19.68 9.88 -5.80
CA ASN A 186 -20.92 10.51 -6.29
C ASN A 186 -20.97 12.02 -6.03
N GLY A 187 -19.85 12.66 -5.64
CA GLY A 187 -19.79 14.10 -5.41
C GLY A 187 -20.62 14.58 -4.22
N ASN A 188 -20.83 13.76 -3.19
CA ASN A 188 -21.68 14.06 -2.03
C ASN A 188 -23.14 14.33 -2.36
N VAL A 189 -23.66 13.77 -3.47
CA VAL A 189 -25.05 13.97 -3.88
C VAL A 189 -26.00 13.39 -2.83
N VAL A 190 -26.97 14.21 -2.44
CA VAL A 190 -28.10 13.84 -1.58
C VAL A 190 -29.41 14.18 -2.30
N PRO A 191 -30.46 13.38 -2.11
CA PRO A 191 -31.77 13.67 -2.76
C PRO A 191 -32.52 14.84 -2.11
N ASP A 192 -32.16 15.25 -0.90
CA ASP A 192 -32.75 16.37 -0.19
C ASP A 192 -32.20 17.69 -0.76
N THR A 193 -33.11 18.50 -1.30
CA THR A 193 -32.77 19.80 -1.92
C THR A 193 -32.86 20.98 -0.95
N THR A 194 -33.14 20.73 0.32
CA THR A 194 -33.25 21.80 1.34
C THR A 194 -31.88 22.28 1.82
N PHE A 195 -30.83 21.54 1.50
CA PHE A 195 -29.45 21.93 1.76
C PHE A 195 -28.53 21.50 0.61
N LEU A 196 -27.36 22.13 0.51
CA LEU A 196 -26.34 21.75 -0.47
C LEU A 196 -25.53 20.56 0.07
N GLY A 197 -25.49 19.48 -0.71
CA GLY A 197 -24.61 18.33 -0.42
C GLY A 197 -23.15 18.76 -0.39
N GLY A 198 -22.36 18.20 0.54
CA GLY A 198 -20.94 18.57 0.68
C GLY A 198 -20.36 18.19 2.03
N ASN A 199 -19.31 18.91 2.39
CA ASN A 199 -18.55 18.69 3.63
C ASN A 199 -19.27 19.35 4.83
N ASN A 200 -20.42 18.82 5.21
CA ASN A 200 -21.27 19.35 6.28
C ASN A 200 -22.03 18.23 7.02
N PHE A 201 -22.58 18.57 8.20
CA PHE A 201 -23.32 17.64 9.03
C PHE A 201 -24.56 17.03 8.34
N PRO A 202 -25.45 17.79 7.66
CA PRO A 202 -26.62 17.20 7.01
C PRO A 202 -26.28 16.12 5.98
N THR A 203 -25.22 16.31 5.19
CA THR A 203 -24.73 15.31 4.22
C THR A 203 -24.26 14.05 4.93
N ASN A 204 -23.38 14.18 5.93
CA ASN A 204 -22.91 13.04 6.69
C ASN A 204 -24.04 12.31 7.41
N LYS A 205 -24.99 13.06 7.99
CA LYS A 205 -26.20 12.49 8.60
C LYS A 205 -27.00 11.65 7.62
N TYR A 206 -27.25 12.14 6.41
CA TYR A 206 -27.96 11.40 5.37
C TYR A 206 -27.29 10.04 5.06
N TYR A 207 -25.97 10.04 4.90
CA TYR A 207 -25.24 8.81 4.60
C TYR A 207 -25.10 7.88 5.80
N ILE A 208 -25.00 8.39 7.02
CA ILE A 208 -25.06 7.58 8.24
C ILE A 208 -26.43 6.89 8.34
N ASP A 209 -27.52 7.61 8.10
CA ASP A 209 -28.88 7.04 8.06
C ASP A 209 -29.02 5.99 6.94
N PHE A 210 -28.38 6.22 5.79
CA PHE A 210 -28.36 5.25 4.69
C PHE A 210 -27.62 3.96 5.10
N VAL A 211 -26.46 4.07 5.73
CA VAL A 211 -25.68 2.95 6.26
C VAL A 211 -26.53 2.13 7.23
N ALA A 212 -27.13 2.79 8.23
CA ALA A 212 -27.97 2.15 9.25
C ALA A 212 -29.16 1.39 8.64
N ARG A 213 -29.89 2.01 7.70
CA ARG A 213 -31.06 1.41 7.05
C ARG A 213 -30.73 0.24 6.14
N ASN A 214 -29.54 0.21 5.56
CA ASN A 214 -29.14 -0.80 4.59
C ASN A 214 -28.24 -1.89 5.19
N GLY A 215 -28.02 -1.90 6.50
CA GLY A 215 -27.19 -2.92 7.17
C GLY A 215 -25.73 -2.89 6.72
N LEU A 216 -25.21 -1.71 6.40
CA LEU A 216 -23.79 -1.49 6.19
C LEU A 216 -23.11 -1.19 7.55
N ASP A 217 -21.78 -1.18 7.58
CA ASP A 217 -21.04 -1.11 8.83
C ASP A 217 -20.44 0.28 9.10
N TYR A 218 -20.03 0.97 8.04
CA TYR A 218 -19.24 2.20 8.14
C TYR A 218 -19.77 3.31 7.24
N HIS A 219 -19.51 4.52 7.69
CA HIS A 219 -19.54 5.71 6.84
C HIS A 219 -18.15 6.33 6.77
N SER A 220 -17.63 6.56 5.56
CA SER A 220 -16.35 7.22 5.35
C SER A 220 -16.49 8.72 5.18
N ILE A 221 -15.75 9.47 5.97
CA ILE A 221 -15.63 10.92 5.87
C ILE A 221 -14.30 11.26 5.20
N TYR A 222 -14.35 12.02 4.12
CA TYR A 222 -13.14 12.46 3.40
C TYR A 222 -13.18 13.99 3.13
N GLY A 223 -14.33 14.56 2.92
CA GLY A 223 -14.55 15.94 2.51
C GLY A 223 -15.39 16.04 1.24
N ASN A 224 -15.05 16.94 0.36
CA ASN A 224 -15.64 17.08 -0.97
C ASN A 224 -14.53 17.21 -2.03
N ALA A 225 -14.89 17.38 -3.30
CA ALA A 225 -13.93 17.51 -4.39
C ALA A 225 -12.99 18.72 -4.28
N GLU A 226 -13.28 19.70 -3.45
CA GLU A 226 -12.53 20.94 -3.31
C GLU A 226 -11.67 20.95 -2.05
N GLN A 227 -12.09 20.26 -0.98
CA GLN A 227 -11.46 20.32 0.33
C GLN A 227 -11.69 19.04 1.14
N ALA A 228 -10.65 18.56 1.83
CA ALA A 228 -10.78 17.52 2.83
C ALA A 228 -11.58 17.99 4.06
N TRP A 229 -11.87 17.07 4.98
CA TRP A 229 -12.54 17.37 6.23
C TRP A 229 -11.67 18.19 7.22
N TYR A 230 -10.37 18.29 6.94
CA TYR A 230 -9.37 19.03 7.73
C TYR A 230 -8.76 20.17 6.89
N ASP A 231 -8.01 21.06 7.54
CA ASP A 231 -7.34 22.20 6.89
C ASP A 231 -6.17 21.73 6.02
N GLU A 232 -6.30 21.88 4.71
CA GLU A 232 -5.28 21.57 3.69
C GLU A 232 -4.41 22.78 3.29
N ASP A 233 -4.45 23.86 4.06
CA ASP A 233 -3.69 25.10 3.77
C ASP A 233 -4.12 25.75 2.42
N GLY A 234 -5.39 25.59 2.05
CA GLY A 234 -5.96 26.17 0.84
C GLY A 234 -5.47 25.58 -0.50
N ALA A 235 -4.73 24.47 -0.46
CA ALA A 235 -4.15 23.87 -1.65
C ALA A 235 -5.09 22.93 -2.42
N GLY A 236 -6.26 22.62 -1.85
CA GLY A 236 -7.28 21.75 -2.44
C GLY A 236 -7.11 20.27 -2.10
N PHE A 237 -8.18 19.52 -2.33
CA PHE A 237 -8.30 18.11 -1.96
C PHE A 237 -7.14 17.26 -2.50
N GLY A 238 -6.51 16.52 -1.61
CA GLY A 238 -5.43 15.58 -1.96
C GLY A 238 -4.06 16.22 -2.20
N SER A 239 -3.96 17.54 -2.18
CA SER A 239 -2.71 18.28 -2.41
C SER A 239 -2.42 19.23 -1.24
N PRO A 240 -2.22 18.72 -0.02
CA PRO A 240 -2.07 19.55 1.16
C PRO A 240 -0.84 20.47 1.06
N GLY A 241 -1.04 21.74 1.40
CA GLY A 241 0.04 22.72 1.51
C GLY A 241 0.94 22.47 2.74
N PRO A 242 2.03 23.22 2.85
CA PRO A 242 3.04 22.99 3.90
C PRO A 242 2.54 23.27 5.32
N LYS A 243 1.43 23.99 5.49
CA LYS A 243 0.81 24.30 6.78
C LYS A 243 -0.48 23.51 7.02
N ALA A 244 -0.75 22.51 6.19
CA ALA A 244 -1.91 21.64 6.38
C ALA A 244 -1.93 21.03 7.78
N ASP A 245 -3.10 21.00 8.42
CA ASP A 245 -3.24 20.56 9.81
C ASP A 245 -4.36 19.53 9.95
N ILE A 246 -3.98 18.27 10.15
CA ILE A 246 -4.90 17.15 10.33
C ILE A 246 -5.75 17.26 11.59
N LEU A 247 -5.36 18.06 12.57
CA LEU A 247 -6.11 18.26 13.81
C LEU A 247 -7.13 19.40 13.71
N LYS A 248 -7.06 20.20 12.65
CA LYS A 248 -7.94 21.34 12.43
C LYS A 248 -9.06 20.97 11.46
N VAL A 249 -10.20 20.58 12.02
CA VAL A 249 -11.41 20.30 11.25
C VAL A 249 -11.91 21.56 10.55
N VAL A 250 -12.39 21.45 9.32
CA VAL A 250 -12.98 22.58 8.58
C VAL A 250 -14.19 23.17 9.31
N PRO A 251 -14.46 24.48 9.22
CA PRO A 251 -15.54 25.13 9.99
C PRO A 251 -16.95 24.59 9.70
N SER A 252 -17.16 23.98 8.55
CA SER A 252 -18.45 23.39 8.16
C SER A 252 -18.76 22.06 8.83
N LEU A 253 -17.79 21.45 9.52
CA LEU A 253 -17.91 20.17 10.19
C LEU A 253 -17.68 20.30 11.71
N ASN A 254 -18.47 19.54 12.45
CA ASN A 254 -18.17 19.20 13.85
C ASN A 254 -17.96 17.69 13.92
N MET A 255 -16.70 17.24 13.94
CA MET A 255 -16.37 15.83 13.89
C MET A 255 -16.95 15.05 15.08
N GLN A 256 -16.92 15.62 16.30
CA GLN A 256 -17.49 14.97 17.48
C GLN A 256 -19.00 14.74 17.31
N GLU A 257 -19.74 15.75 16.83
CA GLU A 257 -21.18 15.64 16.60
C GLU A 257 -21.52 14.55 15.58
N ILE A 258 -20.74 14.44 14.50
CA ILE A 258 -20.92 13.40 13.48
C ILE A 258 -20.68 12.01 14.08
N CYS A 259 -19.59 11.85 14.84
CA CYS A 259 -19.23 10.58 15.47
C CYS A 259 -20.27 10.15 16.51
N ASP A 260 -20.74 11.08 17.33
CA ASP A 260 -21.80 10.83 18.33
C ASP A 260 -23.13 10.42 17.65
N TYR A 261 -23.48 11.10 16.57
CA TYR A 261 -24.64 10.74 15.78
C TYR A 261 -24.49 9.33 15.18
N ALA A 262 -23.39 9.04 14.51
CA ALA A 262 -23.11 7.74 13.92
C ALA A 262 -23.22 6.61 14.96
N LYS A 263 -22.61 6.82 16.13
CA LYS A 263 -22.66 5.89 17.27
C LYS A 263 -24.10 5.65 17.72
N SER A 264 -24.94 6.70 17.77
CA SER A 264 -26.38 6.57 18.13
C SER A 264 -27.16 5.73 17.13
N GLN A 265 -26.73 5.67 15.87
CA GLN A 265 -27.32 4.87 14.80
C GLN A 265 -26.67 3.48 14.64
N GLY A 266 -25.69 3.12 15.49
CA GLY A 266 -24.95 1.87 15.38
C GLY A 266 -23.98 1.83 14.20
N VAL A 267 -23.62 2.98 13.63
CA VAL A 267 -22.68 3.12 12.50
C VAL A 267 -21.32 3.54 13.01
N ARG A 268 -20.27 2.95 12.44
CA ARG A 268 -18.89 3.30 12.74
C ARG A 268 -18.35 4.30 11.71
N ILE A 269 -17.48 5.20 12.15
CA ILE A 269 -16.85 6.18 11.27
C ILE A 269 -15.47 5.70 10.83
N HIS A 270 -15.24 5.85 9.53
CA HIS A 270 -13.97 5.64 8.86
C HIS A 270 -13.50 6.99 8.28
N LEU A 271 -12.23 7.35 8.43
CA LEU A 271 -11.66 8.61 7.91
C LEU A 271 -10.78 8.36 6.69
N TRP A 272 -10.85 9.26 5.72
CA TRP A 272 -9.83 9.41 4.71
C TRP A 272 -8.83 10.49 5.12
N THR A 273 -7.53 10.28 4.86
CA THR A 273 -6.50 11.29 5.10
C THR A 273 -5.39 11.21 4.04
N ASN A 274 -4.83 12.37 3.68
CA ASN A 274 -3.53 12.37 3.01
C ASN A 274 -2.42 12.03 4.03
N TRP A 275 -1.46 11.21 3.62
CA TRP A 275 -0.39 10.72 4.50
C TRP A 275 0.50 11.83 5.08
N LYS A 276 0.76 12.92 4.32
CA LYS A 276 1.71 13.98 4.73
C LYS A 276 1.29 14.73 5.99
N PRO A 277 0.09 15.39 6.04
CA PRO A 277 -0.35 16.06 7.25
C PRO A 277 -0.59 15.09 8.41
N LEU A 278 -0.98 13.84 8.12
CA LEU A 278 -1.10 12.82 9.16
C LEU A 278 0.26 12.47 9.75
N TYR A 279 1.27 12.19 8.91
CA TYR A 279 2.60 11.83 9.38
C TYR A 279 3.28 12.94 10.19
N ALA A 280 3.04 14.20 9.80
CA ALA A 280 3.58 15.36 10.51
C ALA A 280 3.13 15.46 11.98
N LYS A 281 1.97 14.88 12.33
CA LYS A 281 1.36 14.90 13.68
C LYS A 281 0.81 13.54 14.08
N ILE A 282 1.52 12.47 13.75
CA ILE A 282 1.00 11.10 13.80
C ILE A 282 0.46 10.73 15.21
N ASP A 283 1.17 11.04 16.28
CA ASP A 283 0.77 10.66 17.64
C ASP A 283 -0.44 11.46 18.13
N GLU A 284 -0.44 12.76 17.90
CA GLU A 284 -1.56 13.63 18.26
C GLU A 284 -2.82 13.30 17.44
N ALA A 285 -2.64 12.97 16.16
CA ALA A 285 -3.74 12.63 15.27
C ALA A 285 -4.43 11.33 15.72
N PHE A 286 -3.70 10.26 15.95
CA PHE A 286 -4.28 8.99 16.41
C PHE A 286 -4.95 9.14 17.78
N ALA A 287 -4.33 9.85 18.72
CA ALA A 287 -4.95 10.14 20.01
C ALA A 287 -6.26 10.95 19.89
N GLN A 288 -6.34 11.86 18.92
CA GLN A 288 -7.56 12.62 18.66
C GLN A 288 -8.63 11.76 17.96
N PHE A 289 -8.23 10.88 17.04
CA PHE A 289 -9.15 9.98 16.34
C PHE A 289 -9.78 8.97 17.29
N GLU A 290 -9.00 8.45 18.24
CA GLU A 290 -9.51 7.60 19.32
C GLU A 290 -10.56 8.34 20.17
N LYS A 291 -10.30 9.60 20.55
CA LYS A 291 -11.28 10.41 21.29
C LYS A 291 -12.59 10.61 20.54
N TRP A 292 -12.54 10.78 19.22
CA TRP A 292 -13.73 10.88 18.39
C TRP A 292 -14.43 9.52 18.19
N GLY A 293 -13.77 8.42 18.50
CA GLY A 293 -14.30 7.07 18.30
C GLY A 293 -14.22 6.62 16.82
N ILE A 294 -13.20 7.08 16.10
CA ILE A 294 -12.92 6.63 14.73
C ILE A 294 -12.54 5.15 14.77
N ALA A 295 -13.16 4.36 13.89
CA ALA A 295 -13.01 2.91 13.87
C ALA A 295 -12.10 2.38 12.74
N GLY A 296 -11.64 3.25 11.87
CA GLY A 296 -10.72 2.90 10.79
C GLY A 296 -10.41 4.08 9.90
N MET A 297 -9.45 3.89 8.98
CA MET A 297 -9.05 4.97 8.09
C MET A 297 -8.46 4.47 6.78
N MET A 298 -8.52 5.33 5.77
CA MET A 298 -7.78 5.23 4.52
C MET A 298 -6.70 6.30 4.53
N ILE A 299 -5.44 5.89 4.53
CA ILE A 299 -4.29 6.78 4.39
C ILE A 299 -3.86 6.74 2.93
N ASP A 300 -3.88 7.87 2.24
CA ASP A 300 -3.83 7.95 0.79
C ASP A 300 -2.68 8.82 0.27
N PHE A 301 -2.43 8.76 -1.05
CA PHE A 301 -1.39 9.50 -1.78
C PHE A 301 0.06 9.14 -1.40
N MET A 302 0.29 7.91 -0.97
CA MET A 302 1.64 7.36 -0.77
C MET A 302 2.22 6.81 -2.09
N ASP A 303 2.25 7.60 -3.13
CA ASP A 303 2.55 7.21 -4.52
C ASP A 303 4.01 6.80 -4.75
N ARG A 304 4.62 6.13 -3.78
CA ARG A 304 5.99 5.62 -3.82
C ARG A 304 6.16 4.47 -2.82
N ASP A 305 7.15 3.63 -3.04
CA ASP A 305 7.48 2.46 -2.22
C ASP A 305 8.99 2.29 -2.03
N ASP A 306 9.74 3.40 -2.04
CA ASP A 306 11.12 3.37 -1.58
C ASP A 306 11.22 2.99 -0.09
N GLN A 307 12.41 2.62 0.36
CA GLN A 307 12.63 2.14 1.72
C GLN A 307 12.08 3.06 2.82
N GLU A 308 12.14 4.38 2.63
CA GLU A 308 11.59 5.34 3.60
C GLU A 308 10.07 5.25 3.66
N MET A 309 9.39 5.19 2.51
CA MET A 309 7.94 5.09 2.48
C MET A 309 7.44 3.76 3.06
N ILE A 310 8.15 2.66 2.83
CA ILE A 310 7.83 1.37 3.48
C ILE A 310 7.92 1.49 5.00
N ARG A 311 8.94 2.16 5.55
CA ARG A 311 9.04 2.42 6.99
C ARG A 311 7.88 3.29 7.52
N ILE A 312 7.49 4.33 6.77
CA ILE A 312 6.35 5.20 7.12
C ILE A 312 5.04 4.39 7.16
N GLN A 313 4.81 3.53 6.18
CA GLN A 313 3.62 2.67 6.16
C GLN A 313 3.59 1.71 7.37
N GLU A 314 4.72 1.11 7.71
CA GLU A 314 4.82 0.26 8.90
C GLU A 314 4.56 1.05 10.20
N GLU A 315 5.05 2.28 10.28
CA GLU A 315 4.82 3.15 11.43
C GLU A 315 3.34 3.52 11.57
N PHE A 316 2.65 3.86 10.48
CA PHE A 316 1.20 4.09 10.50
C PHE A 316 0.45 2.89 11.07
N LEU A 317 0.73 1.69 10.56
CA LEU A 317 0.06 0.46 11.00
C LEU A 317 0.35 0.16 12.49
N ALA A 318 1.60 0.32 12.90
CA ALA A 318 2.00 0.08 14.29
C ALA A 318 1.40 1.09 15.28
N LYS A 319 1.24 2.34 14.86
CA LYS A 319 0.60 3.40 15.66
C LYS A 319 -0.91 3.20 15.71
N ALA A 320 -1.56 2.99 14.55
CA ALA A 320 -3.00 2.73 14.49
C ALA A 320 -3.43 1.54 15.35
N ALA A 321 -2.62 0.48 15.43
CA ALA A 321 -2.92 -0.69 16.25
C ALA A 321 -2.84 -0.45 17.76
N LYS A 322 -2.37 0.71 18.22
CA LYS A 322 -2.30 1.07 19.65
C LYS A 322 -3.52 1.86 20.12
N HIS A 323 -4.25 2.44 19.19
CA HIS A 323 -5.43 3.26 19.39
C HIS A 323 -6.70 2.57 18.91
#